data_d2a6aad2a4b8aa518322e595d9a7ceb4
#
_entry.id   d2a6aad2a4b8aa518322e595d9a7ceb4
#
_cell.length_a   1.000
_cell.length_b   1.000
_cell.length_c   1.000
_cell.angle_alpha   90.00
_cell.angle_beta   90.00
_cell.angle_gamma   90.00
#
_symmetry.space_group_name_H-M   'P 1'
#
loop_
_entity.id
_entity.type
_entity.pdbx_description
1 polymer ?
#
loop_
_entity_poly.entity_id
_entity_poly.type
_entity_poly.pdbx_seq_one_letter_code
_entity_poly.pdbx_strand_id
1 'polypeptide(L)'
;DAVLFSDEAEQVFQNKGLEAFVDHESKNADIPLPPGPFKPLLEALHRLQRSTSEQGMRIRTALVTARSAPAHERAIRTLMAWGIDVDEAMFLGGLSKSEFLREFEPDFFFDDQTGHCQSAASVAPTGHVVSGVSNRPK
;
A
#
# COMPACT_ATOMS: atom_id res chain seq x y z
N ASP A 1 1.72 -2.62 -3.13
CA ASP A 1 2.46 -1.44 -3.59
C ASP A 1 1.84 -0.80 -4.83
N ALA A 2 1.60 -1.55 -5.90
CA ALA A 2 1.11 -1.01 -7.18
C ALA A 2 -0.35 -0.50 -7.15
N VAL A 3 -0.89 -0.25 -6.01
CA VAL A 3 -2.16 0.45 -5.79
C VAL A 3 -1.89 1.94 -5.54
N LEU A 4 -1.10 2.23 -4.53
CA LEU A 4 -0.79 3.58 -4.07
C LEU A 4 0.46 4.15 -4.72
N PHE A 5 1.45 3.30 -4.94
CA PHE A 5 2.72 3.61 -5.60
C PHE A 5 2.78 2.98 -6.99
N SER A 6 3.79 3.34 -7.78
CA SER A 6 4.11 2.61 -9.01
C SER A 6 4.59 1.19 -8.72
N ASP A 7 4.66 0.38 -9.76
CA ASP A 7 5.17 -1.00 -9.69
C ASP A 7 6.70 -1.11 -9.84
N GLU A 8 7.43 -0.01 -9.78
CA GLU A 8 8.88 0.03 -9.97
C GLU A 8 9.63 -0.97 -9.09
N ALA A 9 9.32 -0.94 -7.78
CA ALA A 9 9.95 -1.82 -6.81
C ALA A 9 9.56 -3.29 -7.01
N GLU A 10 8.31 -3.56 -7.37
CA GLU A 10 7.84 -4.91 -7.67
C GLU A 10 8.51 -5.49 -8.91
N GLN A 11 8.77 -4.67 -9.93
CA GLN A 11 9.54 -5.10 -11.09
C GLN A 11 10.95 -5.56 -10.70
N VAL A 12 11.61 -4.85 -9.79
CA VAL A 12 12.91 -5.27 -9.25
C VAL A 12 12.79 -6.61 -8.53
N PHE A 13 11.79 -6.77 -7.69
CA PHE A 13 11.55 -8.01 -6.96
C PHE A 13 11.33 -9.19 -7.91
N GLN A 14 10.45 -9.05 -8.89
CA GLN A 14 10.13 -10.13 -9.82
C GLN A 14 11.29 -10.51 -10.74
N ASN A 15 12.09 -9.53 -11.15
CA ASN A 15 13.20 -9.76 -12.08
C ASN A 15 14.49 -10.21 -11.39
N LYS A 16 14.74 -9.79 -10.16
CA LYS A 16 16.03 -9.94 -9.48
C LYS A 16 15.95 -10.52 -8.06
N GLY A 17 14.74 -10.73 -7.53
CA GLY A 17 14.51 -11.33 -6.23
C GLY A 17 14.53 -10.35 -5.05
N LEU A 18 14.36 -10.91 -3.86
CA LEU A 18 14.17 -10.15 -2.61
C LEU A 18 15.41 -9.32 -2.23
N GLU A 19 16.58 -9.90 -2.34
CA GLU A 19 17.83 -9.21 -1.96
C GLU A 19 18.04 -7.95 -2.81
N ALA A 20 17.87 -8.07 -4.13
CA ALA A 20 17.98 -6.94 -5.05
C ALA A 20 16.90 -5.88 -4.80
N PHE A 21 15.68 -6.29 -4.45
CA PHE A 21 14.61 -5.39 -4.05
C PHE A 21 14.98 -4.59 -2.79
N VAL A 22 15.45 -5.28 -1.74
CA VAL A 22 15.86 -4.63 -0.48
C VAL A 22 16.99 -3.63 -0.71
N ASP A 23 18.01 -4.03 -1.47
CA ASP A 23 19.13 -3.15 -1.81
C ASP A 23 18.69 -1.92 -2.63
N HIS A 24 17.87 -2.14 -3.65
CA HIS A 24 17.31 -1.07 -4.48
C HIS A 24 16.52 -0.06 -3.65
N GLU A 25 15.61 -0.54 -2.82
CA GLU A 25 14.74 0.33 -2.02
C GLU A 25 15.51 1.06 -0.91
N SER A 26 16.51 0.43 -0.33
CA SER A 26 17.38 1.07 0.66
C SER A 26 18.22 2.19 0.06
N LYS A 27 18.79 1.96 -1.12
CA LYS A 27 19.59 2.98 -1.84
C LYS A 27 18.75 4.16 -2.33
N ASN A 28 17.47 3.94 -2.61
CA ASN A 28 16.55 4.95 -3.11
C ASN A 28 15.59 5.47 -2.02
N ALA A 29 15.90 5.25 -0.74
CA ALA A 29 15.02 5.63 0.37
C ALA A 29 14.62 7.12 0.37
N ASP A 30 15.52 7.99 -0.09
CA ASP A 30 15.28 9.44 -0.18
C ASP A 30 14.60 9.89 -1.47
N ILE A 31 14.39 8.98 -2.43
CA ILE A 31 13.75 9.27 -3.71
C ILE A 31 12.30 8.78 -3.63
N PRO A 32 11.31 9.69 -3.66
CA PRO A 32 9.90 9.28 -3.60
C PRO A 32 9.54 8.27 -4.68
N LEU A 33 8.76 7.27 -4.32
CA LEU A 33 8.16 6.36 -5.29
C LEU A 33 7.23 7.16 -6.22
N PRO A 34 7.23 6.86 -7.53
CA PRO A 34 6.23 7.41 -8.41
C PRO A 34 4.81 7.01 -7.96
N PRO A 35 3.79 7.84 -8.22
CA PRO A 35 2.43 7.55 -7.80
C PRO A 35 1.83 6.36 -8.55
N GLY A 36 1.01 5.60 -7.85
CA GLY A 36 0.14 4.58 -8.40
C GLY A 36 -1.27 5.09 -8.67
N PRO A 37 -2.17 4.21 -9.14
CA PRO A 37 -3.51 4.62 -9.58
C PRO A 37 -4.41 5.16 -8.46
N PHE A 38 -4.18 4.77 -7.19
CA PHE A 38 -5.02 5.17 -6.06
C PHE A 38 -4.47 6.36 -5.27
N LYS A 39 -3.34 6.95 -5.67
CA LYS A 39 -2.85 8.18 -5.02
C LYS A 39 -3.91 9.29 -5.00
N PRO A 40 -4.64 9.61 -6.10
CA PRO A 40 -5.69 10.62 -6.07
C PRO A 40 -6.82 10.31 -5.08
N LEU A 41 -7.20 9.03 -4.93
CA LEU A 41 -8.20 8.62 -3.96
C LEU A 41 -7.71 8.87 -2.52
N LEU A 42 -6.48 8.49 -2.22
CA LEU A 42 -5.91 8.70 -0.88
C LEU A 42 -5.80 10.19 -0.55
N GLU A 43 -5.41 11.03 -1.52
CA GLU A 43 -5.40 12.48 -1.35
C GLU A 43 -6.80 13.04 -1.05
N ALA A 44 -7.83 12.54 -1.75
CA ALA A 44 -9.21 12.93 -1.52
C ALA A 44 -9.69 12.53 -0.12
N LEU A 45 -9.40 11.31 0.32
CA LEU A 45 -9.73 10.83 1.67
C LEU A 45 -9.02 11.66 2.74
N HIS A 46 -7.75 12.00 2.51
CA HIS A 46 -6.99 12.83 3.44
C HIS A 46 -7.60 14.25 3.56
N ARG A 47 -8.02 14.86 2.45
CA ARG A 47 -8.75 16.14 2.48
C ARG A 47 -10.06 16.04 3.26
N LEU A 48 -10.83 14.97 3.05
CA LEU A 48 -12.07 14.74 3.79
C LEU A 48 -11.83 14.57 5.29
N GLN A 49 -10.81 13.84 5.68
CA GLN A 49 -10.44 13.68 7.09
C GLN A 49 -10.17 15.02 7.78
N ARG A 50 -9.53 15.96 7.07
CA ARG A 50 -9.21 17.28 7.60
C ARG A 50 -10.42 18.21 7.70
N SER A 51 -11.42 18.02 6.85
CA SER A 51 -12.60 18.89 6.77
C SER A 51 -13.76 18.46 7.67
N THR A 52 -13.82 17.19 8.10
CA THR A 52 -14.98 16.59 8.78
C THR A 52 -14.77 16.34 10.28
N SER A 53 -13.74 16.87 10.89
CA SER A 53 -13.32 16.57 12.26
C SER A 53 -14.37 16.86 13.34
N GLU A 54 -15.45 17.56 13.03
CA GLU A 54 -16.47 17.98 14.02
C GLU A 54 -17.80 17.22 13.94
N GLN A 55 -18.01 16.30 13.00
CA GLN A 55 -19.34 15.75 12.72
C GLN A 55 -19.51 14.22 12.92
N GLY A 56 -18.70 13.60 13.75
CA GLY A 56 -18.95 12.22 14.20
C GLY A 56 -18.59 11.10 13.20
N MET A 57 -18.46 11.36 11.92
CA MET A 57 -17.94 10.38 10.97
C MET A 57 -16.43 10.53 10.82
N ARG A 58 -15.69 9.49 11.20
CA ARG A 58 -14.24 9.46 11.06
C ARG A 58 -13.84 8.49 9.96
N ILE A 59 -13.08 8.99 8.98
CA ILE A 59 -12.42 8.15 7.99
C ILE A 59 -11.06 7.73 8.55
N ARG A 60 -10.82 6.43 8.64
CA ARG A 60 -9.51 5.86 8.98
C ARG A 60 -8.88 5.26 7.73
N THR A 61 -7.59 5.48 7.56
CA THR A 61 -6.83 4.90 6.46
C THR A 61 -5.68 4.08 7.00
N ALA A 62 -5.41 2.95 6.35
CA ALA A 62 -4.28 2.09 6.67
C ALA A 62 -3.53 1.68 5.40
N LEU A 63 -2.21 1.77 5.44
CA LEU A 63 -1.33 1.16 4.46
C LEU A 63 -0.97 -0.25 4.92
N VAL A 64 -1.24 -1.24 4.07
CA VAL A 64 -0.91 -2.64 4.35
C VAL A 64 0.01 -3.16 3.23
N THR A 65 1.22 -3.51 3.57
CA THR A 65 2.24 -3.89 2.59
C THR A 65 3.07 -5.09 3.05
N ALA A 66 3.52 -5.87 2.09
CA ALA A 66 4.47 -6.96 2.33
C ALA A 66 5.91 -6.45 2.55
N ARG A 67 6.18 -5.17 2.37
CA ARG A 67 7.49 -4.60 2.70
C ARG A 67 7.84 -4.82 4.17
N SER A 68 9.11 -4.98 4.44
CA SER A 68 9.68 -5.00 5.78
C SER A 68 10.94 -4.13 5.81
N ALA A 69 11.51 -3.93 7.00
CA ALA A 69 12.76 -3.17 7.12
C ALA A 69 13.90 -3.85 6.33
N PRO A 70 14.77 -3.11 5.65
CA PRO A 70 14.81 -1.65 5.54
C PRO A 70 13.99 -1.08 4.36
N ALA A 71 13.37 -1.92 3.53
CA ALA A 71 12.63 -1.48 2.33
C ALA A 71 11.35 -0.67 2.62
N HIS A 72 10.88 -0.71 3.87
CA HIS A 72 9.71 0.05 4.33
C HIS A 72 9.95 1.57 4.34
N GLU A 73 11.18 2.00 4.52
CA GLU A 73 11.52 3.40 4.72
C GLU A 73 11.15 4.27 3.50
N ARG A 74 11.40 3.77 2.30
CA ARG A 74 11.04 4.51 1.08
C ARG A 74 9.55 4.79 0.98
N ALA A 75 8.70 3.83 1.35
CA ALA A 75 7.25 4.01 1.35
C ALA A 75 6.81 5.08 2.35
N ILE A 76 7.36 5.06 3.57
CA ILE A 76 7.08 6.07 4.60
C ILE A 76 7.51 7.46 4.13
N ARG A 77 8.72 7.60 3.63
CA ARG A 77 9.26 8.89 3.15
C ARG A 77 8.49 9.41 1.94
N THR A 78 7.98 8.52 1.08
CA THR A 78 7.14 8.90 -0.06
C THR A 78 5.84 9.53 0.42
N LEU A 79 5.13 8.93 1.38
CA LEU A 79 3.91 9.50 1.96
C LEU A 79 4.18 10.86 2.61
N MET A 80 5.29 11.00 3.34
CA MET A 80 5.71 12.27 3.92
C MET A 80 5.96 13.33 2.84
N ALA A 81 6.64 12.97 1.76
CA ALA A 81 6.91 13.88 0.63
C ALA A 81 5.61 14.33 -0.07
N TRP A 82 4.59 13.49 -0.09
CA TRP A 82 3.28 13.83 -0.63
C TRP A 82 2.41 14.65 0.34
N GLY A 83 2.83 14.81 1.60
CA GLY A 83 2.04 15.46 2.62
C GLY A 83 0.78 14.69 3.01
N ILE A 84 0.80 13.38 2.88
CA ILE A 84 -0.31 12.49 3.19
C ILE A 84 -0.01 11.71 4.47
N ASP A 85 -0.88 11.82 5.45
CA ASP A 85 -0.84 11.01 6.66
C ASP A 85 -1.80 9.83 6.53
N VAL A 86 -1.34 8.64 6.87
CA VAL A 86 -2.21 7.47 7.10
C VAL A 86 -2.31 7.23 8.61
N ASP A 87 -3.47 6.73 9.05
CA ASP A 87 -3.67 6.48 10.48
C ASP A 87 -2.82 5.30 10.96
N GLU A 88 -2.65 4.29 10.12
CA GLU A 88 -1.87 3.09 10.42
C GLU A 88 -1.06 2.65 9.20
N ALA A 89 0.13 2.13 9.45
CA ALA A 89 0.96 1.51 8.41
C ALA A 89 1.49 0.17 8.92
N MET A 90 1.16 -0.90 8.21
CA MET A 90 1.52 -2.27 8.56
C MET A 90 2.51 -2.83 7.55
N PHE A 91 3.71 -3.09 8.00
CA PHE A 91 4.80 -3.67 7.21
C PHE A 91 4.95 -5.15 7.59
N LEU A 92 4.24 -6.00 6.87
CA LEU A 92 3.99 -7.39 7.29
C LEU A 92 5.09 -8.37 6.85
N GLY A 93 5.98 -7.98 5.94
CA GLY A 93 6.94 -8.92 5.36
C GLY A 93 6.21 -10.06 4.66
N GLY A 94 6.48 -11.28 5.07
CA GLY A 94 5.81 -12.48 4.54
C GLY A 94 4.53 -12.89 5.28
N LEU A 95 4.08 -12.11 6.26
CA LEU A 95 2.87 -12.44 7.01
C LEU A 95 1.61 -12.16 6.19
N SER A 96 0.56 -12.94 6.46
CA SER A 96 -0.73 -12.79 5.79
C SER A 96 -1.40 -11.47 6.13
N LYS A 97 -1.84 -10.75 5.10
CA LYS A 97 -2.64 -9.53 5.26
C LYS A 97 -4.00 -9.80 5.91
N SER A 98 -4.57 -10.99 5.73
CA SER A 98 -5.89 -11.34 6.26
C SER A 98 -5.95 -11.28 7.79
N GLU A 99 -4.90 -11.62 8.50
CA GLU A 99 -4.87 -11.53 9.96
C GLU A 99 -5.00 -10.08 10.44
N PHE A 100 -4.25 -9.17 9.82
CA PHE A 100 -4.38 -7.74 10.12
C PHE A 100 -5.77 -7.20 9.76
N LEU A 101 -6.28 -7.56 8.57
CA LEU A 101 -7.60 -7.09 8.11
C LEU A 101 -8.73 -7.58 9.00
N ARG A 102 -8.63 -8.78 9.56
CA ARG A 102 -9.61 -9.30 10.52
C ARG A 102 -9.71 -8.41 11.75
N GLU A 103 -8.58 -7.95 12.28
CA GLU A 103 -8.53 -7.09 13.47
C GLU A 103 -8.87 -5.63 13.15
N PHE A 104 -8.43 -5.13 12.00
CA PHE A 104 -8.69 -3.75 11.59
C PHE A 104 -10.15 -3.52 11.18
N GLU A 105 -10.83 -4.54 10.65
CA GLU A 105 -12.22 -4.49 10.18
C GLU A 105 -12.48 -3.35 9.16
N PRO A 106 -11.75 -3.29 8.02
CA PRO A 106 -11.95 -2.23 7.06
C PRO A 106 -13.31 -2.35 6.37
N ASP A 107 -13.90 -1.22 6.03
CA ASP A 107 -15.08 -1.17 5.15
C ASP A 107 -14.72 -1.57 3.71
N PHE A 108 -13.51 -1.23 3.27
CA PHE A 108 -12.95 -1.62 1.97
C PHE A 108 -11.45 -1.85 2.07
N PHE A 109 -10.98 -2.87 1.35
CA PHE A 109 -9.57 -3.16 1.13
C PHE A 109 -9.28 -3.24 -0.36
N PHE A 110 -8.16 -2.69 -0.79
CA PHE A 110 -7.72 -2.71 -2.18
C PHE A 110 -6.30 -3.25 -2.29
N ASP A 111 -6.10 -4.18 -3.22
CA ASP A 111 -4.77 -4.74 -3.50
C ASP A 111 -4.65 -5.05 -5.00
N ASP A 112 -3.44 -5.05 -5.50
CA ASP A 112 -3.14 -5.37 -6.90
C ASP A 112 -2.82 -6.85 -7.13
N GLN A 113 -2.56 -7.61 -6.08
CA GLN A 113 -2.21 -9.02 -6.18
C GLN A 113 -3.41 -9.93 -5.93
N THR A 114 -3.71 -10.80 -6.91
CA THR A 114 -4.85 -11.72 -6.86
C THR A 114 -4.85 -12.59 -5.60
N GLY A 115 -3.69 -13.13 -5.21
CA GLY A 115 -3.57 -13.96 -4.00
C GLY A 115 -3.94 -13.20 -2.72
N HIS A 116 -3.52 -11.95 -2.60
CA HIS A 116 -3.90 -11.09 -1.47
C HIS A 116 -5.39 -10.77 -1.48
N CYS A 117 -5.95 -10.49 -2.66
CA CYS A 117 -7.38 -10.21 -2.79
C CYS A 117 -8.23 -11.42 -2.41
N GLN A 118 -7.85 -12.62 -2.84
CA GLN A 118 -8.56 -13.85 -2.50
C GLN A 118 -8.54 -14.13 -0.99
N SER A 119 -7.39 -13.96 -0.36
CA SER A 119 -7.24 -14.11 1.09
C SER A 119 -8.04 -13.06 1.85
N ALA A 120 -7.98 -11.81 1.44
CA ALA A 120 -8.67 -10.70 2.09
C ALA A 120 -10.20 -10.77 1.95
N ALA A 121 -10.71 -11.28 0.82
CA ALA A 121 -12.14 -11.34 0.54
C ALA A 121 -12.94 -12.16 1.56
N SER A 122 -12.31 -13.09 2.27
CA SER A 122 -12.94 -13.86 3.34
C SER A 122 -13.19 -13.06 4.62
N VAL A 123 -12.52 -11.93 4.80
CA VAL A 123 -12.54 -11.12 6.04
C VAL A 123 -12.97 -9.68 5.84
N ALA A 124 -12.93 -9.16 4.60
CA ALA A 124 -13.29 -7.78 4.29
C ALA A 124 -13.77 -7.63 2.84
N PRO A 125 -14.63 -6.65 2.54
CA PRO A 125 -14.91 -6.24 1.16
C PRO A 125 -13.62 -5.86 0.46
N THR A 126 -13.34 -6.49 -0.68
CA THR A 126 -12.04 -6.38 -1.35
C THR A 126 -12.20 -6.01 -2.82
N GLY A 127 -11.49 -4.99 -3.26
CA GLY A 127 -11.36 -4.59 -4.65
C GLY A 127 -10.00 -4.98 -5.22
N HIS A 128 -10.00 -5.72 -6.33
CA HIS A 128 -8.77 -6.01 -7.08
C HIS A 128 -8.44 -4.84 -8.00
N VAL A 129 -7.32 -4.20 -7.76
CA VAL A 129 -6.81 -3.11 -8.58
C VAL A 129 -5.95 -3.69 -9.70
N VAL A 130 -6.45 -3.65 -10.93
CA VAL A 130 -5.76 -4.21 -12.10
C VAL A 130 -4.66 -3.24 -12.54
N SER A 131 -3.57 -3.23 -11.81
CA SER A 131 -2.42 -2.34 -11.99
C SER A 131 -1.12 -3.10 -11.73
N GLY A 132 -0.02 -2.56 -12.25
CA GLY A 132 1.32 -3.06 -11.99
C GLY A 132 1.69 -4.32 -12.77
N VAL A 133 2.93 -4.73 -12.58
CA VAL A 133 3.56 -5.84 -13.32
C VAL A 133 2.84 -7.18 -13.12
N SER A 134 2.24 -7.40 -11.95
CA SER A 134 1.47 -8.63 -11.65
C SER A 134 0.21 -8.78 -12.48
N ASN A 135 -0.30 -7.70 -13.07
CA ASN A 135 -1.54 -7.67 -13.84
C ASN A 135 -1.33 -7.43 -15.34
N ARG A 136 -0.09 -7.41 -15.80
CA ARG A 136 0.19 -7.28 -17.25
C ARG A 136 -0.16 -8.58 -17.96
N PRO A 137 -0.75 -8.51 -19.18
CA PRO A 137 -0.94 -9.69 -20.01
C PRO A 137 0.40 -10.40 -20.26
N LYS A 138 0.40 -11.71 -20.14
CA LYS A 138 1.58 -12.54 -20.48
C LYS A 138 1.72 -12.65 -21.99
#